data_9a7418212d1dc6b919b022bf8edc7f21
#
_entry.id   9a7418212d1dc6b919b022bf8edc7f21
#
_cell.length_a   1.000
_cell.length_b   1.000
_cell.length_c   1.000
_cell.angle_alpha   90.00
_cell.angle_beta   90.00
_cell.angle_gamma   90.00
#
_symmetry.space_group_name_H-M   'P 1'
#
loop_
_entity.id
_entity.type
_entity.pdbx_description
1 polymer ?
#
loop_
_entity_poly.entity_id
_entity_poly.type
_entity_poly.pdbx_seq_one_letter_code
_entity_poly.pdbx_strand_id
1 'polypeptide(L)'
;MNDAYTKMLQQMMESGQEMLRSFNPGAEGIKMGGMEKLFPTMPKDMMEMWFGKTFNREGLDAKTRLLVTIAALTVLGAQAEPQLKLSVRHALAAGATQREIAEVIWQMSMFGGLPAMQKALEIAQSVFADTEGTDE
;
A
#
# COMPACT_ATOMS: atom_id res chain seq x y z
N MET A 1 4.05 20.30 -21.73
CA MET A 1 4.84 19.75 -20.66
C MET A 1 4.37 18.32 -20.43
N ASN A 2 5.21 17.38 -20.59
CA ASN A 2 5.10 16.06 -20.00
C ASN A 2 4.41 14.97 -20.78
N ASP A 3 4.67 14.97 -22.09
CA ASP A 3 4.46 13.75 -22.87
C ASP A 3 5.25 12.58 -22.29
N ALA A 4 6.41 12.84 -21.70
CA ALA A 4 7.22 11.81 -21.04
C ALA A 4 6.55 11.25 -19.78
N TYR A 5 5.97 12.13 -18.96
CA TYR A 5 5.25 11.73 -17.73
C TYR A 5 3.97 10.97 -18.07
N THR A 6 3.21 11.47 -19.03
CA THR A 6 1.99 10.82 -19.50
C THR A 6 2.27 9.46 -20.11
N LYS A 7 3.34 9.36 -20.94
CA LYS A 7 3.79 8.08 -21.51
C LYS A 7 4.22 7.09 -20.42
N MET A 8 4.93 7.57 -19.39
CA MET A 8 5.34 6.73 -18.28
C MET A 8 4.14 6.18 -17.51
N LEU A 9 3.15 7.01 -17.24
CA LEU A 9 1.90 6.58 -16.59
C LEU A 9 1.13 5.58 -17.45
N GLN A 10 1.04 5.82 -18.75
CA GLN A 10 0.40 4.88 -19.68
C GLN A 10 1.13 3.54 -19.73
N GLN A 11 2.46 3.55 -19.80
CA GLN A 11 3.26 2.32 -19.76
C GLN A 11 3.07 1.55 -18.47
N MET A 12 2.97 2.27 -17.35
CA MET A 12 2.72 1.64 -16.05
C MET A 12 1.33 1.02 -15.99
N MET A 13 0.31 1.71 -16.49
CA MET A 13 -1.05 1.18 -16.55
C MET A 13 -1.14 -0.03 -17.47
N GLU A 14 -0.51 0.03 -18.64
CA GLU A 14 -0.45 -1.09 -19.59
C GLU A 14 0.29 -2.29 -19.00
N SER A 15 1.45 -2.05 -18.39
CA SER A 15 2.24 -3.11 -17.74
C SER A 15 1.47 -3.74 -16.58
N GLY A 16 0.77 -2.93 -15.81
CA GLY A 16 -0.09 -3.42 -14.72
C GLY A 16 -1.24 -4.27 -15.23
N GLN A 17 -1.89 -3.85 -16.33
CA GLN A 17 -2.97 -4.60 -16.95
C GLN A 17 -2.49 -5.90 -17.59
N GLU A 18 -1.36 -5.87 -18.28
CA GLU A 18 -0.75 -7.09 -18.84
C GLU A 18 -0.36 -8.08 -17.77
N MET A 19 0.17 -7.60 -16.65
CA MET A 19 0.53 -8.44 -15.53
C MET A 19 -0.69 -9.07 -14.89
N LEU A 20 -1.78 -8.30 -14.72
CA LEU A 20 -3.04 -8.83 -14.23
C LEU A 20 -3.63 -9.87 -15.17
N ARG A 21 -3.54 -9.65 -16.48
CA ARG A 21 -4.01 -10.61 -17.49
C ARG A 21 -3.19 -11.89 -17.50
N SER A 22 -1.87 -11.80 -17.32
CA SER A 22 -1.00 -12.98 -17.31
C SER A 22 -1.21 -13.85 -16.09
N PHE A 23 -1.58 -13.26 -14.94
CA PHE A 23 -1.85 -14.00 -13.72
C PHE A 23 -3.26 -14.59 -13.67
N ASN A 24 -4.24 -13.95 -14.31
CA ASN A 24 -5.61 -14.46 -14.31
C ASN A 24 -6.41 -13.95 -15.51
N PRO A 25 -6.49 -14.71 -16.60
CA PRO A 25 -7.20 -14.28 -17.82
C PRO A 25 -8.70 -14.02 -17.64
N GLY A 26 -9.30 -14.48 -16.53
CA GLY A 26 -10.71 -14.27 -16.21
C GLY A 26 -10.99 -13.10 -15.27
N ALA A 27 -9.98 -12.29 -14.97
CA ALA A 27 -10.07 -11.28 -13.94
C ALA A 27 -10.57 -9.91 -14.41
N GLU A 28 -11.23 -9.82 -15.55
CA GLU A 28 -11.88 -8.60 -15.98
C GLU A 28 -13.04 -8.29 -15.03
N GLY A 29 -12.78 -7.53 -13.99
CA GLY A 29 -13.77 -7.15 -13.00
C GLY A 29 -13.38 -7.39 -11.56
N ILE A 30 -12.10 -7.68 -11.30
CA ILE A 30 -11.64 -7.74 -9.93
C ILE A 30 -11.73 -6.35 -9.34
N LYS A 31 -12.72 -6.16 -8.49
CA LYS A 31 -12.81 -4.99 -7.61
C LYS A 31 -11.54 -4.91 -6.79
N MET A 32 -11.06 -3.69 -6.52
CA MET A 32 -9.82 -3.46 -5.75
C MET A 32 -9.77 -4.23 -4.43
N GLY A 33 -10.90 -4.56 -3.83
CA GLY A 33 -11.00 -5.44 -2.66
C GLY A 33 -10.59 -6.89 -2.89
N GLY A 34 -10.51 -7.35 -4.16
CA GLY A 34 -10.01 -8.68 -4.51
C GLY A 34 -8.49 -8.73 -4.70
N MET A 35 -7.84 -7.59 -4.91
CA MET A 35 -6.38 -7.52 -5.03
C MET A 35 -5.67 -7.94 -3.74
N GLU A 36 -6.30 -7.73 -2.60
CA GLU A 36 -5.80 -8.17 -1.30
C GLU A 36 -5.55 -9.68 -1.21
N LYS A 37 -6.39 -10.47 -1.91
CA LYS A 37 -6.30 -11.93 -1.95
C LYS A 37 -5.31 -12.43 -2.99
N LEU A 38 -5.10 -11.63 -4.05
CA LEU A 38 -4.20 -12.01 -5.16
C LEU A 38 -2.73 -11.72 -4.84
N PHE A 39 -2.46 -10.72 -4.00
CA PHE A 39 -1.11 -10.30 -3.62
C PHE A 39 -0.97 -10.22 -2.11
N PRO A 40 -1.10 -11.38 -1.39
CA PRO A 40 -1.03 -11.35 0.08
C PRO A 40 0.32 -10.89 0.62
N THR A 41 1.41 -11.19 -0.09
CA THR A 41 2.74 -10.77 0.36
C THR A 41 3.68 -10.70 -0.84
N MET A 42 4.19 -9.51 -1.15
CA MET A 42 5.27 -9.35 -2.12
C MET A 42 6.62 -9.44 -1.40
N PRO A 43 7.64 -10.10 -1.99
CA PRO A 43 8.99 -10.03 -1.46
C PRO A 43 9.50 -8.59 -1.41
N LYS A 44 10.38 -8.29 -0.46
CA LYS A 44 10.91 -6.94 -0.25
C LYS A 44 11.52 -6.35 -1.53
N ASP A 45 12.28 -7.13 -2.27
CA ASP A 45 12.93 -6.68 -3.51
C ASP A 45 11.91 -6.30 -4.58
N MET A 46 10.81 -7.04 -4.68
CA MET A 46 9.72 -6.74 -5.60
C MET A 46 8.98 -5.47 -5.18
N MET A 47 8.79 -5.27 -3.87
CA MET A 47 8.20 -4.04 -3.32
C MET A 47 9.06 -2.81 -3.66
N GLU A 48 10.38 -2.91 -3.48
CA GLU A 48 11.32 -1.85 -3.85
C GLU A 48 11.28 -1.54 -5.34
N MET A 49 11.20 -2.57 -6.18
CA MET A 49 11.11 -2.40 -7.63
C MET A 49 9.82 -1.72 -8.05
N TRP A 50 8.68 -2.06 -7.43
CA TRP A 50 7.35 -1.54 -7.80
C TRP A 50 7.03 -0.18 -7.20
N PHE A 51 7.36 0.04 -5.93
CA PHE A 51 6.93 1.23 -5.18
C PHE A 51 8.08 2.18 -4.85
N GLY A 52 9.33 1.76 -5.02
CA GLY A 52 10.49 2.56 -4.68
C GLY A 52 11.24 3.05 -5.91
N LYS A 53 12.26 2.30 -6.28
CA LYS A 53 13.26 2.71 -7.27
C LYS A 53 12.76 2.86 -8.69
N THR A 54 11.62 2.27 -9.04
CA THR A 54 11.04 2.40 -10.37
C THR A 54 10.57 3.83 -10.66
N PHE A 55 10.11 4.52 -9.63
CA PHE A 55 9.63 5.89 -9.76
C PHE A 55 10.73 6.93 -9.65
N ASN A 56 11.74 6.65 -8.84
CA ASN A 56 12.86 7.57 -8.65
C ASN A 56 14.02 6.83 -7.99
N ARG A 57 15.07 6.56 -8.74
CA ARG A 57 16.23 5.79 -8.27
C ARG A 57 16.92 6.40 -7.06
N GLU A 58 16.89 7.72 -6.92
CA GLU A 58 17.52 8.47 -5.84
C GLU A 58 16.51 9.02 -4.84
N GLY A 59 15.23 8.69 -4.99
CA GLY A 59 14.16 9.20 -4.15
C GLY A 59 13.84 8.31 -2.95
N LEU A 60 12.62 8.45 -2.49
CA LEU A 60 12.10 7.69 -1.36
C LEU A 60 12.04 6.19 -1.66
N ASP A 61 12.45 5.36 -0.72
CA ASP A 61 12.33 3.92 -0.83
C ASP A 61 10.86 3.45 -0.70
N ALA A 62 10.60 2.18 -0.94
CA ALA A 62 9.25 1.61 -0.88
C ALA A 62 8.64 1.75 0.52
N LYS A 63 9.40 1.46 1.56
CA LYS A 63 8.96 1.59 2.94
C LYS A 63 8.47 3.02 3.23
N THR A 64 9.26 4.02 2.90
CA THR A 64 8.91 5.43 3.14
C THR A 64 7.68 5.85 2.35
N ARG A 65 7.58 5.45 1.08
CA ARG A 65 6.40 5.73 0.24
C ARG A 65 5.14 5.14 0.83
N LEU A 66 5.21 3.92 1.32
CA LEU A 66 4.06 3.24 1.92
C LEU A 66 3.67 3.86 3.25
N LEU A 67 4.62 4.30 4.07
CA LEU A 67 4.32 5.04 5.29
C LEU A 67 3.63 6.37 4.99
N VAL A 68 4.08 7.09 3.97
CA VAL A 68 3.42 8.32 3.51
C VAL A 68 2.01 8.04 3.00
N THR A 69 1.82 6.95 2.27
CA THR A 69 0.50 6.51 1.79
C THR A 69 -0.43 6.20 2.97
N ILE A 70 0.06 5.48 3.97
CA ILE A 70 -0.70 5.18 5.19
C ILE A 70 -1.11 6.47 5.90
N ALA A 71 -0.21 7.45 5.99
CA ALA A 71 -0.50 8.75 6.57
C ALA A 71 -1.66 9.45 5.83
N ALA A 72 -1.59 9.50 4.51
CA ALA A 72 -2.63 10.13 3.69
C ALA A 72 -3.98 9.41 3.84
N LEU A 73 -3.99 8.08 3.79
CA LEU A 73 -5.21 7.27 3.93
C LEU A 73 -5.82 7.42 5.33
N THR A 74 -4.99 7.58 6.36
CA THR A 74 -5.45 7.84 7.73
C THR A 74 -6.24 9.15 7.79
N VAL A 75 -5.72 10.21 7.18
CA VAL A 75 -6.39 11.52 7.16
C VAL A 75 -7.72 11.45 6.41
N LEU A 76 -7.81 10.63 5.35
CA LEU A 76 -9.04 10.43 4.60
C LEU A 76 -10.11 9.63 5.37
N GLY A 77 -9.75 9.00 6.47
CA GLY A 77 -10.67 8.28 7.33
C GLY A 77 -11.07 6.88 6.84
N ALA A 78 -12.21 6.42 7.27
CA ALA A 78 -12.65 5.03 7.08
C ALA A 78 -13.03 4.66 5.63
N GLN A 79 -13.17 5.62 4.74
CA GLN A 79 -13.60 5.38 3.36
C GLN A 79 -12.58 4.60 2.55
N ALA A 80 -11.32 4.61 2.99
CA ALA A 80 -10.21 3.95 2.30
C ALA A 80 -9.74 2.67 3.01
N GLU A 81 -10.62 1.99 3.73
CA GLU A 81 -10.27 0.82 4.55
C GLU A 81 -9.54 -0.30 3.77
N PRO A 82 -10.03 -0.78 2.60
CA PRO A 82 -9.31 -1.81 1.85
C PRO A 82 -7.93 -1.38 1.41
N GLN A 83 -7.78 -0.13 0.97
CA GLN A 83 -6.51 0.43 0.54
C GLN A 83 -5.55 0.59 1.71
N LEU A 84 -6.05 0.99 2.87
CA LEU A 84 -5.24 1.11 4.08
C LEU A 84 -4.73 -0.27 4.54
N LYS A 85 -5.58 -1.30 4.54
CA LYS A 85 -5.16 -2.67 4.85
C LYS A 85 -4.04 -3.14 3.93
N LEU A 86 -4.21 -2.94 2.63
CA LEU A 86 -3.22 -3.33 1.64
C LEU A 86 -1.90 -2.56 1.85
N SER A 87 -1.97 -1.26 2.10
CA SER A 87 -0.80 -0.43 2.33
C SER A 87 -0.05 -0.83 3.60
N VAL A 88 -0.75 -1.20 4.66
CA VAL A 88 -0.13 -1.70 5.90
C VAL A 88 0.59 -3.03 5.65
N ARG A 89 -0.02 -3.96 4.93
CA ARG A 89 0.63 -5.23 4.56
C ARG A 89 1.89 -5.00 3.74
N HIS A 90 1.79 -4.15 2.74
CA HIS A 90 2.93 -3.82 1.89
C HIS A 90 4.04 -3.11 2.66
N ALA A 91 3.70 -2.22 3.59
CA ALA A 91 4.68 -1.53 4.42
C ALA A 91 5.44 -2.53 5.30
N LEU A 92 4.77 -3.49 5.92
CA LEU A 92 5.40 -4.56 6.68
C LEU A 92 6.33 -5.39 5.79
N ALA A 93 5.88 -5.76 4.60
CA ALA A 93 6.70 -6.50 3.63
C ALA A 93 7.92 -5.69 3.16
N ALA A 94 7.81 -4.38 3.09
CA ALA A 94 8.91 -3.48 2.72
C ALA A 94 9.88 -3.19 3.88
N GLY A 95 9.63 -3.75 5.05
CA GLY A 95 10.51 -3.64 6.22
C GLY A 95 10.09 -2.63 7.28
N ALA A 96 8.91 -2.03 7.17
CA ALA A 96 8.36 -1.18 8.23
C ALA A 96 7.99 -2.04 9.44
N THR A 97 8.23 -1.52 10.62
CA THR A 97 7.80 -2.17 11.86
C THR A 97 6.36 -1.79 12.18
N GLN A 98 5.68 -2.63 12.96
CA GLN A 98 4.34 -2.31 13.47
C GLN A 98 4.35 -0.98 14.23
N ARG A 99 5.41 -0.73 15.00
CA ARG A 99 5.58 0.51 15.74
C ARG A 99 5.68 1.73 14.82
N GLU A 100 6.48 1.64 13.77
CA GLU A 100 6.61 2.73 12.80
C GLU A 100 5.27 3.07 12.17
N ILE A 101 4.50 2.05 11.78
CA ILE A 101 3.17 2.23 11.18
C ILE A 101 2.21 2.89 12.19
N ALA A 102 2.21 2.40 13.44
CA ALA A 102 1.37 2.96 14.49
C ALA A 102 1.72 4.41 14.79
N GLU A 103 3.01 4.75 14.85
CA GLU A 103 3.46 6.12 15.10
C GLU A 103 3.06 7.07 13.97
N VAL A 104 3.16 6.64 12.71
CA VAL A 104 2.71 7.43 11.56
C VAL A 104 1.20 7.72 11.67
N ILE A 105 0.40 6.70 11.94
CA ILE A 105 -1.05 6.84 12.09
C ILE A 105 -1.38 7.81 13.24
N TRP A 106 -0.69 7.65 14.36
CA TRP A 106 -0.90 8.49 15.53
C TRP A 106 -0.57 9.95 15.27
N GLN A 107 0.51 10.20 14.55
CA GLN A 107 0.90 11.55 14.16
C GLN A 107 -0.19 12.22 13.31
N MET A 108 -0.90 11.47 12.50
CA MET A 108 -1.95 11.99 11.63
C MET A 108 -3.20 12.44 12.41
N SER A 109 -3.31 12.16 13.70
CA SER A 109 -4.39 12.69 14.52
C SER A 109 -4.42 14.21 14.54
N MET A 110 -3.27 14.84 14.40
CA MET A 110 -3.15 16.30 14.35
C MET A 110 -3.77 16.91 13.08
N PHE A 111 -3.94 16.13 12.04
CA PHE A 111 -4.43 16.59 10.74
C PHE A 111 -5.83 16.05 10.44
N GLY A 112 -6.09 14.78 10.71
CA GLY A 112 -7.35 14.12 10.42
C GLY A 112 -8.30 14.00 11.61
N GLY A 113 -7.81 14.26 12.82
CA GLY A 113 -8.58 14.14 14.05
C GLY A 113 -8.49 12.76 14.70
N LEU A 114 -8.89 12.68 15.96
CA LEU A 114 -8.80 11.45 16.76
C LEU A 114 -9.65 10.30 16.20
N PRO A 115 -10.91 10.52 15.74
CA PRO A 115 -11.71 9.42 15.20
C PRO A 115 -11.05 8.76 13.97
N ALA A 116 -10.48 9.54 13.07
CA ALA A 116 -9.79 9.01 11.89
C ALA A 116 -8.55 8.19 12.29
N MET A 117 -7.77 8.70 13.23
CA MET A 117 -6.61 8.01 13.78
C MET A 117 -6.99 6.70 14.46
N GLN A 118 -8.02 6.70 15.30
CA GLN A 118 -8.49 5.49 15.98
C GLN A 118 -8.95 4.43 15.00
N LYS A 119 -9.69 4.83 13.97
CA LYS A 119 -10.16 3.91 12.93
C LYS A 119 -8.99 3.30 12.17
N ALA A 120 -8.01 4.11 11.80
CA ALA A 120 -6.81 3.64 11.11
C ALA A 120 -5.99 2.68 11.98
N LEU A 121 -5.86 2.95 13.28
CA LEU A 121 -5.19 2.03 14.21
C LEU A 121 -5.90 0.69 14.33
N GLU A 122 -7.23 0.68 14.41
CA GLU A 122 -8.00 -0.56 14.42
C GLU A 122 -7.75 -1.39 13.17
N ILE A 123 -7.75 -0.75 12.01
CA ILE A 123 -7.47 -1.40 10.72
C ILE A 123 -6.05 -1.97 10.70
N ALA A 124 -5.07 -1.19 11.12
CA ALA A 124 -3.67 -1.63 11.17
C ALA A 124 -3.49 -2.81 12.14
N GLN A 125 -4.11 -2.76 13.32
CA GLN A 125 -4.06 -3.83 14.29
C GLN A 125 -4.66 -5.13 13.75
N SER A 126 -5.71 -5.06 12.97
CA SER A 126 -6.29 -6.24 12.34
C SER A 126 -5.31 -6.91 11.35
N VAL A 127 -4.56 -6.10 10.61
CA VAL A 127 -3.51 -6.60 9.71
C VAL A 127 -2.35 -7.20 10.50
N PHE A 128 -1.92 -6.57 11.58
CA PHE A 128 -0.85 -7.09 12.45
C PHE A 128 -1.21 -8.47 13.03
N ALA A 129 -2.45 -8.62 13.49
CA ALA A 129 -2.94 -9.89 14.02
C ALA A 129 -2.95 -10.99 12.96
N ASP A 130 -3.39 -10.68 11.75
CA ASP A 130 -3.39 -11.63 10.62
C ASP A 130 -1.97 -12.07 10.25
N THR A 131 -1.02 -11.15 10.31
CA THR A 131 0.38 -11.43 9.97
C THR A 131 1.06 -12.32 11.03
N GLU A 132 0.78 -12.11 12.30
CA GLU A 132 1.30 -12.95 13.38
C GLU A 132 0.70 -14.36 13.35
N GLY A 133 -0.54 -14.50 12.93
CA GLY A 133 -1.21 -15.81 12.80
C GLY A 133 -0.70 -16.68 11.65
N THR A 134 0.03 -16.12 10.69
CA THR A 134 0.61 -16.86 9.57
C THR A 134 2.02 -17.37 9.84
N ASP A 135 2.68 -16.90 10.88
CA ASP A 135 4.03 -17.33 11.27
C ASP A 135 4.02 -18.55 12.23
N GLU A 136 2.83 -19.03 12.61
CA GLU A 136 2.64 -20.27 13.35
C GLU A 136 2.28 -21.42 12.40
#